data_8a72ee252a10d0c2ed783fb0320e2be5
#
_entry.id   8a72ee252a10d0c2ed783fb0320e2be5
#
_cell.length_a   1.000
_cell.length_b   1.000
_cell.length_c   1.000
_cell.angle_alpha   90.00
_cell.angle_beta   90.00
_cell.angle_gamma   90.00
#
_symmetry.space_group_name_H-M   'P 1'
#
loop_
_entity.id
_entity.type
_entity.pdbx_description
1 polymer ?
#
loop_
_entity_poly.entity_id
_entity_poly.type
_entity_poly.pdbx_seq_one_letter_code
_entity_poly.pdbx_strand_id
1 'polypeptide(L)'
;LIGKEIFQESKIYEKEFNSNLKIKLKNNYKNKSFINNFSNNSGVVNFKGSLKKVSKYKFSKITQFDYFQPELLLTNRNSVIFFENKGTIFNFNENSKLIWKKNIYSKSEKKLKPILYFASNEKYLIVADNIAKYYAININNGELIWYKNNTSPFNSQVKIFKDKFFVIDFDNILRCYSINN
;
A
#
# COMPACT_ATOMS: atom_id res chain seq x y z
N LEU A 1 -58.42 0.49 -22.26
CA LEU A 1 -57.08 0.13 -21.80
C LEU A 1 -56.85 0.85 -20.46
N ILE A 2 -56.99 0.10 -19.36
CA ILE A 2 -56.67 0.59 -18.01
C ILE A 2 -55.17 0.47 -17.83
N GLY A 3 -54.47 1.60 -17.83
CA GLY A 3 -53.03 1.62 -17.55
C GLY A 3 -52.76 1.15 -16.12
N LYS A 4 -51.90 0.14 -15.99
CA LYS A 4 -51.43 -0.31 -14.67
C LYS A 4 -50.34 0.65 -14.21
N GLU A 5 -50.53 1.25 -13.05
CA GLU A 5 -49.49 2.08 -12.37
C GLU A 5 -48.25 1.20 -12.14
N ILE A 6 -47.13 1.56 -12.75
CA ILE A 6 -45.88 0.78 -12.68
C ILE A 6 -45.00 1.20 -11.48
N PHE A 7 -45.24 2.37 -10.91
CA PHE A 7 -44.53 2.88 -9.77
C PHE A 7 -45.48 3.09 -8.58
N GLN A 8 -45.42 2.20 -7.61
CA GLN A 8 -45.94 2.49 -6.27
C GLN A 8 -44.88 3.28 -5.52
N GLU A 9 -45.22 4.51 -5.09
CA GLU A 9 -44.40 5.21 -4.10
C GLU A 9 -44.37 4.37 -2.82
N SER A 10 -43.29 3.69 -2.57
CA SER A 10 -43.04 3.11 -1.26
C SER A 10 -42.74 4.25 -0.30
N LYS A 11 -43.59 4.49 0.69
CA LYS A 11 -43.33 5.41 1.80
C LYS A 11 -42.09 4.89 2.54
N ILE A 12 -40.93 5.50 2.23
CA ILE A 12 -39.64 5.00 2.64
C ILE A 12 -39.33 5.19 4.12
N TYR A 13 -39.94 6.07 4.84
CA TYR A 13 -39.80 6.22 6.31
C TYR A 13 -40.89 7.05 6.92
N GLU A 14 -41.90 6.42 7.53
CA GLU A 14 -42.88 7.10 8.39
C GLU A 14 -42.50 7.17 9.88
N LYS A 15 -41.29 6.70 10.24
CA LYS A 15 -40.89 6.78 11.65
C LYS A 15 -40.00 7.98 11.85
N GLU A 16 -40.51 8.94 12.62
CA GLU A 16 -39.69 10.04 13.09
C GLU A 16 -38.48 9.53 13.87
N PHE A 17 -37.38 10.21 13.72
CA PHE A 17 -36.18 9.98 14.53
C PHE A 17 -36.55 10.12 16.02
N ASN A 18 -36.24 9.12 16.83
CA ASN A 18 -36.42 9.20 18.26
C ASN A 18 -35.54 10.34 18.84
N SER A 19 -36.10 11.48 19.10
CA SER A 19 -35.40 12.67 19.61
C SER A 19 -34.72 12.45 20.97
N ASN A 20 -35.10 11.39 21.69
CA ASN A 20 -34.53 11.02 22.99
C ASN A 20 -33.34 10.07 22.87
N LEU A 21 -33.00 9.63 21.67
CA LEU A 21 -31.85 8.72 21.43
C LEU A 21 -30.54 9.49 21.52
N LYS A 22 -29.88 9.45 22.66
CA LYS A 22 -28.51 9.97 22.82
C LYS A 22 -27.51 9.01 22.18
N ILE A 23 -27.13 9.25 20.94
CA ILE A 23 -26.07 8.50 20.26
C ILE A 23 -24.72 8.96 20.80
N LYS A 24 -24.10 8.16 21.66
CA LYS A 24 -22.69 8.34 22.05
C LYS A 24 -21.80 7.57 21.08
N LEU A 25 -21.25 8.24 20.09
CA LEU A 25 -20.21 7.70 19.25
C LEU A 25 -18.93 7.56 20.08
N LYS A 26 -18.56 6.35 20.43
CA LYS A 26 -17.23 6.08 20.98
C LYS A 26 -16.22 6.26 19.86
N ASN A 27 -15.37 7.26 20.00
CA ASN A 27 -14.24 7.45 19.09
C ASN A 27 -13.22 6.30 19.31
N ASN A 28 -13.40 5.19 18.61
CA ASN A 28 -12.39 4.12 18.55
C ASN A 28 -11.32 4.53 17.54
N TYR A 29 -10.44 5.44 17.92
CA TYR A 29 -9.23 5.73 17.15
C TYR A 29 -8.19 4.63 17.49
N LYS A 30 -8.31 3.48 16.87
CA LYS A 30 -7.17 2.61 16.73
C LYS A 30 -6.34 3.21 15.59
N ASN A 31 -5.14 3.69 15.90
CA ASN A 31 -4.12 3.98 14.89
C ASN A 31 -3.83 2.69 14.13
N LYS A 32 -4.61 2.42 13.11
CA LYS A 32 -4.30 1.35 12.17
C LYS A 32 -3.22 1.91 11.26
N SER A 33 -2.09 1.24 11.19
CA SER A 33 -1.09 1.50 10.18
C SER A 33 -1.77 1.50 8.81
N PHE A 34 -1.54 2.54 8.04
CA PHE A 34 -2.07 2.65 6.69
C PHE A 34 -1.24 1.76 5.76
N ILE A 35 -1.71 0.53 5.58
CA ILE A 35 -1.18 -0.35 4.56
C ILE A 35 -1.97 -0.05 3.29
N ASN A 36 -1.38 0.77 2.42
CA ASN A 36 -1.92 1.13 1.11
C ASN A 36 -3.36 1.70 1.07
N ASN A 37 -3.42 2.99 0.92
CA ASN A 37 -4.52 3.75 0.35
C ASN A 37 -5.90 3.49 0.93
N PHE A 38 -6.29 4.37 1.86
CA PHE A 38 -7.67 4.59 2.22
C PHE A 38 -8.38 3.39 2.85
N SER A 39 -8.28 3.29 4.16
CA SER A 39 -9.06 2.32 4.95
C SER A 39 -10.58 2.56 4.87
N ASN A 40 -11.01 3.54 4.09
CA ASN A 40 -12.40 3.86 3.82
C ASN A 40 -12.58 4.38 2.39
N ASN A 41 -13.78 4.24 1.85
CA ASN A 41 -14.13 4.67 0.49
C ASN A 41 -14.18 6.20 0.30
N SER A 42 -14.07 6.98 1.36
CA SER A 42 -14.11 8.45 1.31
C SER A 42 -12.73 9.09 1.16
N GLY A 43 -11.65 8.33 1.31
CA GLY A 43 -10.29 8.85 1.24
C GLY A 43 -9.93 9.82 2.39
N VAL A 44 -10.75 9.90 3.42
CA VAL A 44 -10.55 10.82 4.54
C VAL A 44 -9.80 10.13 5.66
N VAL A 45 -8.70 10.74 6.09
CA VAL A 45 -7.95 10.32 7.28
C VAL A 45 -8.50 11.07 8.49
N ASN A 46 -9.08 10.34 9.45
CA ASN A 46 -9.48 10.92 10.73
C ASN A 46 -8.22 11.25 11.55
N PHE A 47 -7.85 12.52 11.54
CA PHE A 47 -6.74 13.04 12.32
C PHE A 47 -7.24 14.04 13.38
N LYS A 48 -6.90 13.77 14.64
CA LYS A 48 -7.11 14.74 15.74
C LYS A 48 -5.76 15.03 16.37
N GLY A 49 -5.28 16.24 16.21
CA GLY A 49 -4.04 16.68 16.83
C GLY A 49 -3.35 17.81 16.06
N SER A 50 -2.22 18.26 16.58
CA SER A 50 -1.32 19.21 15.92
C SER A 50 -0.25 18.47 15.12
N LEU A 51 0.16 19.02 13.98
CA LEU A 51 1.29 18.52 13.21
C LEU A 51 2.60 18.95 13.88
N LYS A 52 3.38 17.98 14.31
CA LYS A 52 4.72 18.20 14.83
C LYS A 52 5.72 17.37 14.04
N LYS A 53 6.80 18.01 13.58
CA LYS A 53 7.88 17.28 12.90
C LYS A 53 8.60 16.41 13.92
N VAL A 54 8.54 15.09 13.74
CA VAL A 54 9.16 14.10 14.64
C VAL A 54 10.52 13.66 14.08
N SER A 55 10.63 13.42 12.78
CA SER A 55 11.83 12.83 12.20
C SER A 55 12.09 13.33 10.76
N LYS A 56 13.32 13.11 10.27
CA LYS A 56 13.75 13.40 8.90
C LYS A 56 14.61 12.26 8.38
N TYR A 57 14.25 11.72 7.23
CA TYR A 57 14.97 10.66 6.55
C TYR A 57 15.77 11.24 5.40
N LYS A 58 17.03 10.78 5.20
CA LYS A 58 17.86 11.13 4.07
C LYS A 58 18.22 9.89 3.27
N PHE A 59 18.08 9.95 1.97
CA PHE A 59 18.42 8.88 1.03
C PHE A 59 18.86 9.49 -0.30
N SER A 60 19.29 8.65 -1.24
CA SER A 60 19.72 9.12 -2.57
C SER A 60 18.56 9.74 -3.35
N LYS A 61 18.88 10.68 -4.22
CA LYS A 61 17.90 11.36 -5.05
C LYS A 61 17.18 10.37 -5.97
N ILE A 62 15.84 10.48 -6.04
CA ILE A 62 15.04 9.86 -7.10
C ILE A 62 14.89 10.86 -8.23
N THR A 63 15.25 10.48 -9.45
CA THR A 63 15.31 11.39 -10.61
C THR A 63 14.15 11.25 -11.58
N GLN A 64 13.19 10.38 -11.31
CA GLN A 64 12.08 10.04 -12.21
C GLN A 64 10.72 10.52 -11.70
N PHE A 65 10.69 11.63 -10.96
CA PHE A 65 9.45 12.18 -10.39
C PHE A 65 8.42 12.60 -11.45
N ASP A 66 8.84 12.93 -12.65
CA ASP A 66 7.93 13.37 -13.73
C ASP A 66 6.98 12.24 -14.18
N TYR A 67 7.35 11.00 -13.94
CA TYR A 67 6.60 9.81 -14.38
C TYR A 67 6.11 8.92 -13.24
N PHE A 68 6.54 9.19 -12.02
CA PHE A 68 6.30 8.27 -10.91
C PHE A 68 6.36 8.98 -9.56
N GLN A 69 5.33 8.77 -8.75
CA GLN A 69 5.31 9.21 -7.36
C GLN A 69 5.80 8.06 -6.47
N PRO A 70 6.94 8.21 -5.76
CA PRO A 70 7.44 7.18 -4.87
C PRO A 70 6.44 6.88 -3.75
N GLU A 71 6.17 5.61 -3.53
CA GLU A 71 5.30 5.19 -2.44
C GLU A 71 6.09 5.03 -1.15
N LEU A 72 5.46 5.45 -0.05
CA LEU A 72 5.87 5.11 1.30
C LEU A 72 5.00 3.97 1.80
N LEU A 73 5.62 2.96 2.36
CA LEU A 73 4.92 1.91 3.07
C LEU A 73 5.10 2.10 4.58
N LEU A 74 4.01 2.31 5.27
CA LEU A 74 4.00 2.36 6.73
C LEU A 74 3.66 0.97 7.27
N THR A 75 4.48 0.44 8.14
CA THR A 75 4.28 -0.88 8.72
C THR A 75 3.55 -0.83 10.06
N ASN A 76 2.93 -1.93 10.46
CA ASN A 76 2.27 -2.05 11.76
C ASN A 76 3.22 -1.88 12.96
N ARG A 77 4.54 -1.84 12.74
CA ARG A 77 5.59 -1.71 13.76
C ARG A 77 6.18 -0.32 13.83
N ASN A 78 5.44 0.69 13.39
CA ASN A 78 5.86 2.08 13.36
C ASN A 78 7.18 2.27 12.57
N SER A 79 7.36 1.52 11.50
CA SER A 79 8.49 1.71 10.60
C SER A 79 8.05 2.18 9.23
N VAL A 80 8.97 2.83 8.53
CA VAL A 80 8.76 3.41 7.21
C VAL A 80 9.66 2.70 6.21
N ILE A 81 9.07 2.14 5.16
CA ILE A 81 9.79 1.49 4.07
C ILE A 81 9.67 2.36 2.82
N PHE A 82 10.79 2.59 2.16
CA PHE A 82 10.86 3.29 0.87
C PHE A 82 12.10 2.82 0.09
N PHE A 83 12.25 3.28 -1.14
CA PHE A 83 13.37 2.90 -2.00
C PHE A 83 14.04 4.12 -2.65
N GLU A 84 15.24 3.92 -3.15
CA GLU A 84 16.00 4.91 -3.91
C GLU A 84 16.16 4.50 -5.38
N ASN A 85 16.68 5.43 -6.17
CA ASN A 85 16.86 5.36 -7.63
C ASN A 85 17.59 4.10 -8.17
N LYS A 86 18.37 3.41 -7.32
CA LYS A 86 19.09 2.17 -7.68
C LYS A 86 18.37 0.92 -7.15
N GLY A 87 17.12 1.07 -6.70
CA GLY A 87 16.32 -0.02 -6.16
C GLY A 87 16.75 -0.51 -4.78
N THR A 88 17.52 0.29 -4.02
CA THR A 88 17.80 -0.03 -2.62
C THR A 88 16.58 0.27 -1.78
N ILE A 89 16.10 -0.71 -1.06
CA ILE A 89 15.00 -0.58 -0.11
C ILE A 89 15.57 -0.28 1.27
N PHE A 90 14.96 0.67 1.96
CA PHE A 90 15.29 1.06 3.32
C PHE A 90 14.11 0.85 4.23
N ASN A 91 14.35 0.35 5.42
CA ASN A 91 13.38 0.34 6.51
C ASN A 91 13.94 1.14 7.68
N PHE A 92 13.23 2.18 8.08
CA PHE A 92 13.59 3.05 9.20
C PHE A 92 12.49 3.01 10.26
N ASN A 93 12.88 3.13 11.51
CA ASN A 93 11.93 3.36 12.59
C ASN A 93 11.47 4.83 12.63
N GLU A 94 10.51 5.14 13.49
CA GLU A 94 9.96 6.49 13.68
C GLU A 94 10.99 7.54 14.08
N ASN A 95 12.10 7.14 14.71
CA ASN A 95 13.19 8.02 15.13
C ASN A 95 14.28 8.19 14.05
N SER A 96 14.01 7.86 12.80
CA SER A 96 14.94 7.90 11.66
C SER A 96 16.17 6.98 11.81
N LYS A 97 16.13 5.97 12.69
CA LYS A 97 17.18 4.96 12.81
C LYS A 97 16.95 3.86 11.78
N LEU A 98 17.97 3.54 11.00
CA LEU A 98 17.93 2.46 10.03
C LEU A 98 17.77 1.11 10.75
N ILE A 99 16.74 0.35 10.39
CA ILE A 99 16.51 -1.01 10.85
C ILE A 99 17.26 -1.98 9.93
N TRP A 100 16.98 -1.89 8.63
CA TRP A 100 17.69 -2.66 7.59
C TRP A 100 17.64 -1.93 6.25
N LYS A 101 18.55 -2.33 5.37
CA LYS A 101 18.54 -1.96 3.95
C LYS A 101 18.81 -3.18 3.09
N LYS A 102 18.17 -3.26 1.93
CA LYS A 102 18.34 -4.37 0.97
C LYS A 102 18.39 -3.87 -0.45
N ASN A 103 19.29 -4.44 -1.24
CA ASN A 103 19.33 -4.26 -2.69
C ASN A 103 19.62 -5.61 -3.33
N ILE A 104 18.77 -6.04 -4.27
CA ILE A 104 18.89 -7.33 -4.95
C ILE A 104 19.35 -7.17 -6.40
N TYR A 105 19.50 -5.93 -6.87
CA TYR A 105 19.79 -5.63 -8.27
C TYR A 105 21.28 -5.71 -8.58
N SER A 106 21.61 -6.29 -9.73
CA SER A 106 22.94 -6.28 -10.33
C SER A 106 23.38 -4.86 -10.74
N LYS A 107 24.64 -4.69 -11.11
CA LYS A 107 25.15 -3.40 -11.59
C LYS A 107 24.42 -2.90 -12.84
N SER A 108 24.06 -3.80 -13.75
CA SER A 108 23.31 -3.48 -14.98
C SER A 108 21.88 -3.06 -14.68
N GLU A 109 21.18 -3.80 -13.83
CA GLU A 109 19.81 -3.50 -13.44
C GLU A 109 19.68 -2.17 -12.68
N LYS A 110 20.64 -1.82 -11.84
CA LYS A 110 20.68 -0.51 -11.17
C LYS A 110 20.75 0.69 -12.14
N LYS A 111 21.33 0.50 -13.33
CA LYS A 111 21.36 1.54 -14.37
C LYS A 111 19.98 1.78 -14.98
N LEU A 112 19.09 0.80 -14.94
CA LEU A 112 17.70 0.90 -15.40
C LEU A 112 16.81 1.68 -14.44
N LYS A 113 17.31 2.03 -13.26
CA LYS A 113 16.61 2.80 -12.22
C LYS A 113 15.25 2.16 -11.88
N PRO A 114 15.24 0.96 -11.29
CA PRO A 114 14.00 0.22 -11.05
C PRO A 114 13.03 1.01 -10.17
N ILE A 115 11.77 1.02 -10.58
CA ILE A 115 10.64 1.57 -9.85
C ILE A 115 9.97 0.42 -9.11
N LEU A 116 9.81 0.57 -7.80
CA LEU A 116 9.32 -0.50 -6.94
C LEU A 116 7.91 -0.20 -6.45
N TYR A 117 7.07 -1.21 -6.52
CA TYR A 117 5.72 -1.24 -5.99
C TYR A 117 5.68 -2.18 -4.79
N PHE A 118 5.12 -1.72 -3.68
CA PHE A 118 5.16 -2.41 -2.40
C PHE A 118 3.79 -2.86 -1.91
N ALA A 119 3.76 -4.01 -1.27
CA ALA A 119 2.70 -4.38 -0.33
C ALA A 119 3.30 -5.19 0.81
N SER A 120 2.75 -5.10 2.00
CA SER A 120 3.21 -5.90 3.13
C SER A 120 2.07 -6.51 3.93
N ASN A 121 2.38 -7.60 4.58
CA ASN A 121 1.65 -8.13 5.71
C ASN A 121 2.57 -8.15 6.95
N GLU A 122 2.20 -8.85 8.01
CA GLU A 122 2.99 -8.93 9.25
C GLU A 122 4.37 -9.58 9.09
N LYS A 123 4.57 -10.42 8.07
CA LYS A 123 5.76 -11.23 7.86
C LYS A 123 6.54 -10.85 6.61
N TYR A 124 5.84 -10.54 5.52
CA TYR A 124 6.42 -10.35 4.20
C TYR A 124 6.28 -8.92 3.69
N LEU A 125 7.33 -8.43 3.05
CA LEU A 125 7.28 -7.32 2.11
C LEU A 125 7.34 -7.90 0.70
N ILE A 126 6.26 -7.75 -0.06
CA ILE A 126 6.21 -8.13 -1.47
C ILE A 126 6.57 -6.91 -2.31
N VAL A 127 7.44 -7.13 -3.25
CA VAL A 127 7.93 -6.09 -4.17
C VAL A 127 7.75 -6.59 -5.60
N ALA A 128 7.19 -5.75 -6.46
CA ALA A 128 7.19 -5.92 -7.90
C ALA A 128 7.80 -4.67 -8.54
N ASP A 129 8.42 -4.79 -9.70
CA ASP A 129 9.12 -3.67 -10.33
C ASP A 129 8.85 -3.52 -11.83
N ASN A 130 9.26 -2.38 -12.37
CA ASN A 130 9.14 -2.03 -13.79
C ASN A 130 10.20 -2.70 -14.70
N ILE A 131 11.03 -3.59 -14.17
CA ILE A 131 11.98 -4.41 -14.95
C ILE A 131 11.64 -5.89 -14.90
N ALA A 132 10.37 -6.23 -14.62
CA ALA A 132 9.79 -7.56 -14.60
C ALA A 132 10.29 -8.48 -13.48
N LYS A 133 10.83 -7.94 -12.40
CA LYS A 133 11.24 -8.72 -11.23
C LYS A 133 10.23 -8.57 -10.10
N TYR A 134 9.96 -9.65 -9.40
CA TYR A 134 9.16 -9.64 -8.19
C TYR A 134 9.75 -10.57 -7.13
N TYR A 135 9.60 -10.20 -5.87
CA TYR A 135 10.28 -10.89 -4.79
C TYR A 135 9.62 -10.64 -3.43
N ALA A 136 9.93 -11.53 -2.49
CA ALA A 136 9.54 -11.37 -1.09
C ALA A 136 10.75 -11.17 -0.20
N ILE A 137 10.61 -10.25 0.74
CA ILE A 137 11.60 -9.94 1.79
C ILE A 137 10.93 -10.17 3.15
N ASN A 138 11.68 -10.69 4.09
CA ASN A 138 11.26 -10.68 5.49
C ASN A 138 11.22 -9.23 5.99
N ILE A 139 10.03 -8.76 6.35
CA ILE A 139 9.82 -7.35 6.72
C ILE A 139 10.59 -6.92 7.97
N ASN A 140 10.99 -7.87 8.82
CA ASN A 140 11.65 -7.59 10.10
C ASN A 140 13.15 -7.36 9.96
N ASN A 141 13.82 -8.15 9.11
CA ASN A 141 15.28 -8.17 9.00
C ASN A 141 15.82 -7.83 7.60
N GLY A 142 14.94 -7.68 6.61
CA GLY A 142 15.35 -7.37 5.23
C GLY A 142 15.96 -8.55 4.48
N GLU A 143 15.80 -9.77 4.97
CA GLU A 143 16.32 -10.97 4.31
C GLU A 143 15.47 -11.34 3.09
N LEU A 144 16.12 -11.61 1.96
CA LEU A 144 15.46 -12.06 0.75
C LEU A 144 14.97 -13.50 0.94
N ILE A 145 13.69 -13.74 0.77
CA ILE A 145 13.08 -15.05 0.92
C ILE A 145 13.06 -15.78 -0.42
N TRP A 146 12.54 -15.12 -1.44
CA TRP A 146 12.55 -15.61 -2.82
C TRP A 146 12.48 -14.44 -3.81
N TYR A 147 12.88 -14.68 -5.04
CA TYR A 147 12.68 -13.78 -6.18
C TYR A 147 12.35 -14.57 -7.43
N LYS A 148 11.61 -13.93 -8.34
CA LYS A 148 11.23 -14.46 -9.64
C LYS A 148 11.21 -13.34 -10.67
N ASN A 149 11.23 -13.73 -11.94
CA ASN A 149 11.05 -12.82 -13.06
C ASN A 149 9.72 -13.12 -13.74
N ASN A 150 9.05 -12.06 -14.17
CA ASN A 150 7.88 -12.13 -15.05
C ASN A 150 8.35 -11.97 -16.51
N THR A 151 7.48 -12.26 -17.46
CA THR A 151 7.73 -12.01 -18.89
C THR A 151 7.58 -10.53 -19.25
N SER A 152 6.72 -9.82 -18.53
CA SER A 152 6.42 -8.40 -18.74
C SER A 152 6.66 -7.60 -17.46
N PRO A 153 7.16 -6.35 -17.54
CA PRO A 153 7.30 -5.44 -16.41
C PRO A 153 5.97 -5.20 -15.69
N PHE A 154 6.04 -4.85 -14.42
CA PHE A 154 4.84 -4.48 -13.67
C PHE A 154 4.56 -2.98 -13.74
N ASN A 155 3.27 -2.61 -13.71
CA ASN A 155 2.81 -1.24 -13.88
C ASN A 155 1.68 -0.87 -12.92
N SER A 156 1.55 -1.55 -11.81
CA SER A 156 0.52 -1.26 -10.82
C SER A 156 1.02 -1.45 -9.41
N GLN A 157 0.27 -0.89 -8.48
CA GLN A 157 0.46 -1.22 -7.07
C GLN A 157 0.22 -2.70 -6.82
N VAL A 158 1.00 -3.28 -5.93
CA VAL A 158 0.79 -4.63 -5.41
C VAL A 158 -0.31 -4.60 -4.36
N LYS A 159 -1.23 -5.56 -4.39
CA LYS A 159 -2.26 -5.75 -3.37
C LYS A 159 -2.13 -7.15 -2.77
N ILE A 160 -2.16 -7.23 -1.45
CA ILE A 160 -2.15 -8.51 -0.72
C ILE A 160 -3.56 -8.82 -0.21
N PHE A 161 -3.98 -10.04 -0.44
CA PHE A 161 -5.20 -10.59 0.15
C PHE A 161 -4.96 -12.03 0.58
N LYS A 162 -5.05 -12.30 1.88
CA LYS A 162 -4.73 -13.59 2.50
C LYS A 162 -3.28 -14.03 2.17
N ASP A 163 -3.13 -15.18 1.55
CA ASP A 163 -1.88 -15.81 1.12
C ASP A 163 -1.46 -15.47 -0.32
N LYS A 164 -2.16 -14.52 -0.95
CA LYS A 164 -1.94 -14.14 -2.34
C LYS A 164 -1.63 -12.66 -2.50
N PHE A 165 -0.94 -12.34 -3.57
CA PHE A 165 -0.80 -10.95 -4.02
C PHE A 165 -1.20 -10.81 -5.48
N PHE A 166 -1.66 -9.60 -5.80
CA PHE A 166 -2.21 -9.23 -7.10
C PHE A 166 -1.45 -8.03 -7.64
N VAL A 167 -1.13 -8.04 -8.92
CA VAL A 167 -0.43 -6.96 -9.61
C VAL A 167 -0.78 -7.00 -11.09
N ILE A 168 -0.78 -5.84 -11.76
CA ILE A 168 -1.00 -5.74 -13.20
C ILE A 168 0.35 -5.46 -13.87
N ASP A 169 0.61 -6.14 -14.98
CA ASP A 169 1.79 -5.92 -15.81
C ASP A 169 1.50 -5.00 -17.01
N PHE A 170 2.55 -4.70 -17.79
CA PHE A 170 2.44 -3.85 -18.98
C PHE A 170 1.64 -4.46 -20.12
N ASP A 171 1.40 -5.77 -20.10
CA ASP A 171 0.50 -6.44 -21.05
C ASP A 171 -0.97 -6.33 -20.62
N ASN A 172 -1.28 -5.53 -19.59
CA ASN A 172 -2.60 -5.36 -18.98
C ASN A 172 -3.18 -6.66 -18.41
N ILE A 173 -2.33 -7.57 -17.98
CA ILE A 173 -2.74 -8.82 -17.36
C ILE A 173 -2.72 -8.65 -15.84
N LEU A 174 -3.87 -8.90 -15.20
CA LEU A 174 -3.94 -9.03 -13.74
C LEU A 174 -3.38 -10.40 -13.34
N ARG A 175 -2.28 -10.37 -12.63
CA ARG A 175 -1.60 -11.56 -12.12
C ARG A 175 -1.92 -11.78 -10.65
N CYS A 176 -2.11 -13.05 -10.31
CA CYS A 176 -2.31 -13.51 -8.93
C CYS A 176 -1.25 -14.56 -8.61
N TYR A 177 -0.49 -14.32 -7.56
CA TYR A 177 0.59 -15.21 -7.11
C TYR A 177 0.42 -15.59 -5.64
N SER A 178 0.92 -16.77 -5.27
CA SER A 178 1.04 -17.15 -3.86
C SER A 178 2.22 -16.42 -3.21
N ILE A 179 2.05 -15.96 -1.97
CA ILE A 179 3.14 -15.37 -1.17
C ILE A 179 4.13 -16.43 -0.71
N ASN A 180 3.66 -17.64 -0.50
CA ASN A 180 4.48 -18.74 0.02
C ASN A 180 5.24 -19.52 -1.07
N ASN A 181 5.17 -19.02 -2.31
CA ASN A 181 5.81 -19.59 -3.50
C ASN A 181 5.00 -20.67 -4.22
#